data_48d87bea8a2561ee87121f1555073a1f
#
_entry.id   48d87bea8a2561ee87121f1555073a1f
#
_cell.length_a   1.000
_cell.length_b   1.000
_cell.length_c   1.000
_cell.angle_alpha   90.00
_cell.angle_beta   90.00
_cell.angle_gamma   90.00
#
_symmetry.space_group_name_H-M   'P 1'
#
loop_
_entity.id
_entity.type
_entity.pdbx_description
1 polymer ?
#
loop_
_entity_poly.entity_id
_entity_poly.type
_entity_poly.pdbx_seq_one_letter_code
_entity_poly.pdbx_strand_id
1 'polypeptide(L)'
;MSNIVLKNVCKSYDKEHYAVQDFSLEIPDREFVIFVGPSGCGKSTTLRMIAGLEEITSGELWIDGQLCNYVEAKDRDLSMVFQNYALYPNMTVYENMAFSLKIRKQPKDEVDKKVHEAAKMLGIEHLLDRRPAALSGGQKQRVAIGSAIMRRPKA
;
A
#
# COMPACT_ATOMS: atom_id res chain seq x y z
N MET A 1 2.01 -3.21 -14.01
CA MET A 1 0.91 -3.24 -13.02
C MET A 1 0.37 -4.65 -13.05
N SER A 2 -0.50 -5.03 -12.14
CA SER A 2 -0.86 -6.45 -11.97
C SER A 2 -2.35 -6.66 -12.23
N ASN A 3 -2.70 -7.83 -12.78
CA ASN A 3 -4.08 -8.31 -12.77
C ASN A 3 -4.38 -8.86 -11.36
N ILE A 4 -5.49 -8.39 -10.74
CA ILE A 4 -5.93 -8.84 -9.41
C ILE A 4 -7.35 -9.41 -9.56
N VAL A 5 -7.53 -10.66 -9.12
CA VAL A 5 -8.83 -11.34 -9.19
C VAL A 5 -9.21 -11.86 -7.80
N LEU A 6 -10.38 -11.44 -7.33
CA LEU A 6 -11.03 -11.98 -6.14
C LEU A 6 -12.21 -12.85 -6.59
N LYS A 7 -12.32 -14.08 -6.05
CA LYS A 7 -13.39 -15.01 -6.35
C LYS A 7 -14.08 -15.45 -5.06
N ASN A 8 -15.33 -15.05 -4.88
CA ASN A 8 -16.18 -15.41 -3.75
C ASN A 8 -15.49 -15.21 -2.38
N VAL A 9 -14.73 -14.12 -2.27
CA VAL A 9 -13.92 -13.83 -1.07
C VAL A 9 -14.82 -13.44 0.09
N CYS A 10 -14.60 -14.13 1.22
CA CYS A 10 -15.26 -13.84 2.49
C CYS A 10 -14.23 -13.52 3.57
N LYS A 11 -14.58 -12.61 4.46
CA LYS A 11 -13.85 -12.34 5.70
C LYS A 11 -14.81 -12.28 6.87
N SER A 12 -14.56 -13.14 7.86
CA SER A 12 -15.19 -13.12 9.17
C SER A 12 -14.13 -13.10 10.26
N TYR A 13 -14.40 -12.38 11.35
CA TYR A 13 -13.51 -12.29 12.51
C TYR A 13 -13.98 -13.20 13.67
N ASP A 14 -15.27 -13.50 13.73
CA ASP A 14 -15.91 -14.21 14.84
C ASP A 14 -16.70 -15.46 14.40
N LYS A 15 -16.67 -15.80 13.10
CA LYS A 15 -17.43 -16.87 12.43
C LYS A 15 -18.94 -16.63 12.34
N GLU A 16 -19.50 -15.60 12.99
CA GLU A 16 -20.92 -15.27 12.97
C GLU A 16 -21.21 -14.09 12.03
N HIS A 17 -20.29 -13.10 11.99
CA HIS A 17 -20.48 -11.89 11.20
C HIS A 17 -19.42 -11.78 10.11
N TYR A 18 -19.86 -11.43 8.91
CA TYR A 18 -18.98 -11.21 7.77
C TYR A 18 -18.67 -9.72 7.59
N ALA A 19 -17.40 -9.36 7.66
CA ALA A 19 -16.91 -8.04 7.27
C ALA A 19 -16.88 -7.87 5.74
N VAL A 20 -16.67 -8.99 5.02
CA VAL A 20 -16.78 -9.10 3.56
C VAL A 20 -17.43 -10.43 3.28
N GLN A 21 -18.45 -10.47 2.41
CA GLN A 21 -19.21 -11.67 2.09
C GLN A 21 -19.35 -11.83 0.58
N ASP A 22 -18.94 -12.99 0.08
CA ASP A 22 -19.08 -13.42 -1.33
C ASP A 22 -18.67 -12.34 -2.34
N PHE A 23 -17.52 -11.69 -2.08
CA PHE A 23 -17.06 -10.59 -2.90
C PHE A 23 -16.19 -11.09 -4.05
N SER A 24 -16.62 -10.79 -5.27
CA SER A 24 -15.90 -11.12 -6.49
C SER A 24 -15.61 -9.86 -7.29
N LEU A 25 -14.36 -9.71 -7.74
CA LEU A 25 -13.92 -8.57 -8.52
C LEU A 25 -12.71 -8.97 -9.37
N GLU A 26 -12.69 -8.54 -10.60
CA GLU A 26 -11.51 -8.60 -11.47
C GLU A 26 -11.03 -7.19 -11.77
N ILE A 27 -9.76 -6.94 -11.51
CA ILE A 27 -9.06 -5.68 -11.80
C ILE A 27 -8.00 -5.99 -12.85
N PRO A 28 -8.25 -5.69 -14.13
CA PRO A 28 -7.26 -5.87 -15.19
C PRO A 28 -6.00 -5.03 -14.96
N ASP A 29 -4.92 -5.40 -15.64
CA ASP A 29 -3.70 -4.60 -15.63
C ASP A 29 -3.97 -3.16 -16.05
N ARG A 30 -3.37 -2.20 -15.34
CA ARG A 30 -3.44 -0.74 -15.55
C ARG A 30 -4.81 -0.10 -15.28
N GLU A 31 -5.73 -0.79 -14.68
CA GLU A 31 -7.01 -0.21 -14.27
C GLU A 31 -6.88 0.57 -12.96
N PHE A 32 -7.67 1.64 -12.86
CA PHE A 32 -7.84 2.43 -11.65
C PHE A 32 -9.23 2.15 -11.05
N VAL A 33 -9.26 1.49 -9.90
CA VAL A 33 -10.51 1.07 -9.24
C VAL A 33 -10.72 1.84 -7.94
N ILE A 34 -11.95 2.32 -7.73
CA ILE A 34 -12.37 3.02 -6.52
C ILE A 34 -13.45 2.21 -5.81
N PHE A 35 -13.21 1.86 -4.54
CA PHE A 35 -14.24 1.28 -3.67
C PHE A 35 -15.05 2.38 -3.00
N VAL A 36 -16.34 2.46 -3.34
CA VAL A 36 -17.29 3.43 -2.77
C VAL A 36 -18.31 2.70 -1.89
N GLY A 37 -18.66 3.28 -0.76
CA GLY A 37 -19.65 2.71 0.15
C GLY A 37 -19.57 3.32 1.55
N PRO A 38 -20.56 3.06 2.42
CA PRO A 38 -20.60 3.59 3.78
C PRO A 38 -19.45 3.10 4.65
N SER A 39 -19.25 3.73 5.81
CA SER A 39 -18.28 3.27 6.79
C SER A 39 -18.64 1.85 7.27
N GLY A 40 -17.63 0.99 7.42
CA GLY A 40 -17.83 -0.39 7.89
C GLY A 40 -18.23 -1.42 6.82
N CYS A 41 -18.45 -1.03 5.55
CA CYS A 41 -18.84 -1.98 4.51
C CYS A 41 -17.70 -2.84 3.91
N GLY A 42 -16.58 -2.98 4.60
CA GLY A 42 -15.52 -3.91 4.21
C GLY A 42 -14.44 -3.38 3.26
N LYS A 43 -14.48 -2.11 2.78
CA LYS A 43 -13.50 -1.55 1.83
C LYS A 43 -12.05 -1.70 2.29
N SER A 44 -11.74 -1.25 3.50
CA SER A 44 -10.39 -1.32 4.06
C SER A 44 -9.97 -2.76 4.35
N THR A 45 -10.91 -3.62 4.72
CA THR A 45 -10.69 -5.06 4.92
C THR A 45 -10.31 -5.73 3.61
N THR A 46 -11.04 -5.43 2.53
CA THR A 46 -10.73 -5.95 1.19
C THR A 46 -9.35 -5.51 0.72
N LEU A 47 -9.00 -4.23 0.86
CA LEU A 47 -7.66 -3.73 0.51
C LEU A 47 -6.56 -4.40 1.34
N ARG A 48 -6.80 -4.64 2.64
CA ARG A 48 -5.84 -5.36 3.49
C ARG A 48 -5.69 -6.83 3.10
N MET A 49 -6.77 -7.50 2.71
CA MET A 49 -6.70 -8.87 2.19
C MET A 49 -5.89 -8.93 0.90
N ILE A 50 -6.09 -8.00 -0.03
CA ILE A 50 -5.29 -7.90 -1.26
C ILE A 50 -3.80 -7.69 -0.92
N ALA A 51 -3.50 -6.78 0.01
CA ALA A 51 -2.14 -6.49 0.43
C ALA A 51 -1.47 -7.61 1.27
N GLY A 52 -2.22 -8.63 1.70
CA GLY A 52 -1.71 -9.71 2.58
C GLY A 52 -1.53 -9.31 4.03
N LEU A 53 -2.20 -8.24 4.45
CA LEU A 53 -2.20 -7.74 5.83
C LEU A 53 -3.40 -8.26 6.63
N GLU A 54 -4.28 -9.01 5.98
CA GLU A 54 -5.45 -9.64 6.55
C GLU A 54 -5.68 -10.97 5.83
N GLU A 55 -5.95 -12.03 6.60
CA GLU A 55 -6.23 -13.35 6.05
C GLU A 55 -7.64 -13.42 5.45
N ILE A 56 -7.77 -14.14 4.35
CA ILE A 56 -9.05 -14.48 3.72
C ILE A 56 -9.65 -15.67 4.44
N THR A 57 -10.93 -15.59 4.85
CA THR A 57 -11.62 -16.70 5.52
C THR A 57 -12.00 -17.80 4.53
N SER A 58 -12.52 -17.43 3.36
CA SER A 58 -12.82 -18.34 2.24
C SER A 58 -12.82 -17.59 0.91
N GLY A 59 -12.81 -18.31 -0.19
CA GLY A 59 -12.64 -17.77 -1.53
C GLY A 59 -11.18 -17.68 -1.95
N GLU A 60 -10.90 -17.06 -3.08
CA GLU A 60 -9.57 -17.04 -3.69
C GLU A 60 -9.15 -15.63 -4.08
N LEU A 61 -7.88 -15.30 -3.82
CA LEU A 61 -7.20 -14.11 -4.32
C LEU A 61 -6.08 -14.51 -5.26
N TRP A 62 -6.14 -14.02 -6.48
CA TRP A 62 -5.12 -14.22 -7.51
C TRP A 62 -4.47 -12.89 -7.88
N ILE A 63 -3.15 -12.90 -8.01
CA ILE A 63 -2.36 -11.74 -8.48
C ILE A 63 -1.46 -12.26 -9.60
N ASP A 64 -1.58 -11.72 -10.80
CA ASP A 64 -0.83 -12.17 -12.01
C ASP A 64 -0.94 -13.68 -12.26
N GLY A 65 -2.13 -14.26 -12.03
CA GLY A 65 -2.34 -15.70 -12.21
C GLY A 65 -1.78 -16.60 -11.10
N GLN A 66 -1.20 -16.02 -10.05
CA GLN A 66 -0.72 -16.74 -8.87
C GLN A 66 -1.76 -16.67 -7.75
N LEU A 67 -2.12 -17.81 -7.16
CA LEU A 67 -2.96 -17.86 -5.95
C LEU A 67 -2.18 -17.28 -4.76
N CYS A 68 -2.73 -16.22 -4.15
CA CYS A 68 -2.04 -15.43 -3.13
C CYS A 68 -2.63 -15.56 -1.72
N ASN A 69 -3.59 -16.45 -1.48
CA ASN A 69 -4.21 -16.61 -0.16
C ASN A 69 -3.19 -16.78 0.98
N TYR A 70 -2.12 -17.52 0.71
CA TYR A 70 -1.08 -17.87 1.70
C TYR A 70 0.27 -17.18 1.43
N VAL A 71 0.33 -16.26 0.47
CA VAL A 71 1.53 -15.48 0.19
C VAL A 71 1.63 -14.33 1.17
N GLU A 72 2.77 -14.21 1.85
CA GLU A 72 3.01 -13.11 2.80
C GLU A 72 3.01 -11.74 2.10
N ALA A 73 2.60 -10.69 2.81
CA ALA A 73 2.51 -9.32 2.27
C ALA A 73 3.82 -8.83 1.62
N LYS A 74 4.99 -9.21 2.19
CA LYS A 74 6.31 -8.82 1.67
C LYS A 74 6.61 -9.39 0.28
N ASP A 75 5.99 -10.55 -0.07
CA ASP A 75 6.27 -11.32 -1.28
C ASP A 75 5.21 -11.06 -2.38
N ARG A 76 4.15 -10.29 -2.10
CA ARG A 76 3.12 -9.91 -3.07
C ARG A 76 3.52 -8.78 -4.00
N ASP A 77 4.63 -8.08 -3.72
CA ASP A 77 5.14 -6.93 -4.47
C ASP A 77 4.10 -5.80 -4.67
N LEU A 78 3.24 -5.62 -3.66
CA LEU A 78 2.25 -4.55 -3.59
C LEU A 78 2.70 -3.48 -2.60
N SER A 79 2.18 -2.26 -2.75
CA SER A 79 2.34 -1.19 -1.77
C SER A 79 1.00 -0.65 -1.31
N MET A 80 0.86 -0.42 -0.02
CA MET A 80 -0.34 0.14 0.57
C MET A 80 -0.01 1.43 1.33
N VAL A 81 -0.81 2.47 1.07
CA VAL A 81 -0.79 3.71 1.85
C VAL A 81 -1.93 3.66 2.87
N PHE A 82 -1.58 3.70 4.15
CA PHE A 82 -2.54 3.61 5.24
C PHE A 82 -3.23 4.95 5.50
N GLN A 83 -4.44 4.92 6.05
CA GLN A 83 -5.19 6.11 6.45
C GLN A 83 -4.46 6.96 7.50
N ASN A 84 -3.66 6.35 8.38
CA ASN A 84 -2.81 7.02 9.37
C ASN A 84 -1.41 7.35 8.84
N TYR A 85 -1.21 7.19 7.52
CA TYR A 85 0.05 7.44 6.78
C TYR A 85 1.21 6.51 7.15
N ALA A 86 1.25 5.89 8.32
CA ALA A 86 2.28 4.98 8.84
C ALA A 86 3.73 5.50 8.67
N LEU A 87 3.94 6.80 8.87
CA LEU A 87 5.27 7.40 8.80
C LEU A 87 6.05 7.16 10.10
N TYR A 88 7.35 6.96 9.99
CA TYR A 88 8.26 6.88 11.12
C TYR A 88 8.45 8.27 11.73
N PRO A 89 7.97 8.54 12.96
CA PRO A 89 7.91 9.89 13.49
C PRO A 89 9.29 10.50 13.80
N ASN A 90 10.27 9.67 14.07
CA ASN A 90 11.64 10.07 14.41
C ASN A 90 12.54 10.28 13.18
N MET A 91 12.05 9.93 11.99
CA MET A 91 12.75 10.08 10.72
C MET A 91 12.29 11.35 10.00
N THR A 92 13.19 11.97 9.23
CA THR A 92 12.83 13.05 8.31
C THR A 92 11.97 12.53 7.16
N VAL A 93 11.41 13.44 6.35
CA VAL A 93 10.70 13.08 5.10
C VAL A 93 11.62 12.30 4.18
N TYR A 94 12.84 12.79 3.98
CA TYR A 94 13.86 12.09 3.19
C TYR A 94 14.11 10.68 3.70
N GLU A 95 14.30 10.50 5.00
CA GLU A 95 14.56 9.20 5.60
C GLU A 95 13.37 8.24 5.49
N ASN A 96 12.14 8.74 5.66
CA ASN A 96 10.92 7.95 5.44
C ASN A 96 10.83 7.43 4.01
N MET A 97 11.09 8.29 3.01
CA MET A 97 11.07 7.90 1.61
C MET A 97 12.22 6.94 1.26
N ALA A 98 13.44 7.21 1.76
CA ALA A 98 14.63 6.41 1.50
C ALA A 98 14.64 5.04 2.19
N PHE A 99 13.81 4.83 3.22
CA PHE A 99 13.89 3.69 4.14
C PHE A 99 13.90 2.35 3.43
N SER A 100 12.95 2.10 2.54
CA SER A 100 12.84 0.83 1.81
C SER A 100 14.04 0.55 0.90
N LEU A 101 14.62 1.58 0.31
CA LEU A 101 15.80 1.48 -0.56
C LEU A 101 17.07 1.20 0.25
N LYS A 102 17.19 1.81 1.43
CA LYS A 102 18.33 1.59 2.36
C LYS A 102 18.32 0.14 2.89
N ILE A 103 17.13 -0.41 3.24
CA ILE A 103 17.01 -1.83 3.64
C ILE A 103 17.48 -2.76 2.51
N ARG A 104 17.17 -2.42 1.26
CA ARG A 104 17.61 -3.17 0.06
C ARG A 104 19.09 -2.91 -0.28
N LYS A 105 19.82 -2.17 0.55
CA LYS A 105 21.24 -1.83 0.38
C LYS A 105 21.57 -1.18 -0.97
N GLN A 106 20.67 -0.37 -1.51
CA GLN A 106 20.94 0.37 -2.75
C GLN A 106 22.02 1.43 -2.53
N PRO A 107 22.84 1.74 -3.56
CA PRO A 107 23.86 2.79 -3.48
C PRO A 107 23.28 4.14 -3.07
N LYS A 108 24.00 4.88 -2.23
CA LYS A 108 23.52 6.16 -1.66
C LYS A 108 23.13 7.16 -2.75
N ASP A 109 23.93 7.27 -3.80
CA ASP A 109 23.69 8.23 -4.90
C ASP A 109 22.39 7.90 -5.67
N GLU A 110 22.09 6.61 -5.86
CA GLU A 110 20.83 6.19 -6.48
C GLU A 110 19.63 6.45 -5.57
N VAL A 111 19.78 6.24 -4.26
CA VAL A 111 18.74 6.53 -3.28
C VAL A 111 18.43 8.02 -3.28
N ASP A 112 19.46 8.86 -3.23
CA ASP A 112 19.34 10.30 -3.22
C ASP A 112 18.62 10.81 -4.47
N LYS A 113 19.05 10.38 -5.64
CA LYS A 113 18.41 10.70 -6.93
C LYS A 113 16.92 10.34 -6.94
N LYS A 114 16.58 9.09 -6.58
CA LYS A 114 15.19 8.59 -6.59
C LYS A 114 14.29 9.37 -5.62
N VAL A 115 14.81 9.67 -4.42
CA VAL A 115 14.04 10.43 -3.42
C VAL A 115 13.77 11.84 -3.91
N HIS A 116 14.75 12.56 -4.46
CA HIS A 116 14.55 13.91 -4.99
C HIS A 116 13.60 13.92 -6.21
N GLU A 117 13.73 12.98 -7.13
CA GLU A 117 12.81 12.84 -8.25
C GLU A 117 11.36 12.66 -7.80
N ALA A 118 11.11 11.77 -6.84
CA ALA A 118 9.76 11.54 -6.32
C ALA A 118 9.26 12.73 -5.48
N ALA A 119 10.11 13.33 -4.68
CA ALA A 119 9.75 14.50 -3.89
C ALA A 119 9.35 15.69 -4.78
N LYS A 120 10.07 15.90 -5.88
CA LYS A 120 9.74 16.90 -6.90
C LYS A 120 8.41 16.62 -7.58
N MET A 121 8.17 15.37 -7.99
CA MET A 121 6.88 14.95 -8.60
C MET A 121 5.70 15.21 -7.67
N LEU A 122 5.88 15.01 -6.36
CA LEU A 122 4.85 15.18 -5.33
C LEU A 122 4.78 16.60 -4.76
N GLY A 123 5.68 17.52 -5.18
CA GLY A 123 5.74 18.91 -4.70
C GLY A 123 6.12 19.02 -3.22
N ILE A 124 6.96 18.12 -2.70
CA ILE A 124 7.37 18.07 -1.29
C ILE A 124 8.89 18.19 -1.09
N GLU A 125 9.64 18.55 -2.12
CA GLU A 125 11.11 18.67 -2.06
C GLU A 125 11.59 19.60 -0.94
N HIS A 126 10.88 20.71 -0.73
CA HIS A 126 11.15 21.69 0.33
C HIS A 126 10.84 21.18 1.75
N LEU A 127 10.33 19.96 1.88
CA LEU A 127 9.98 19.33 3.16
C LEU A 127 10.93 18.20 3.55
N LEU A 128 11.92 17.85 2.71
CA LEU A 128 12.75 16.65 2.88
C LEU A 128 13.45 16.58 4.24
N ASP A 129 13.85 17.72 4.80
CA ASP A 129 14.53 17.80 6.11
C ASP A 129 13.57 17.87 7.30
N ARG A 130 12.26 17.99 7.05
CA ARG A 130 11.25 18.07 8.12
C ARG A 130 10.89 16.68 8.64
N ARG A 131 10.43 16.64 9.90
CA ARG A 131 9.85 15.44 10.51
C ARG A 131 8.33 15.45 10.38
N PRO A 132 7.67 14.27 10.45
CA PRO A 132 6.22 14.15 10.31
C PRO A 132 5.40 15.07 11.24
N ALA A 133 5.89 15.35 12.45
CA ALA A 133 5.22 16.26 13.39
C ALA A 133 5.04 17.68 12.85
N ALA A 134 5.92 18.13 11.95
CA ALA A 134 5.90 19.47 11.35
C ALA A 134 5.12 19.53 10.01
N LEU A 135 4.37 18.48 9.66
CA LEU A 135 3.64 18.35 8.40
C LEU A 135 2.13 18.42 8.60
N SER A 136 1.43 19.04 7.64
CA SER A 136 -0.02 18.92 7.53
C SER A 136 -0.46 17.49 7.11
N GLY A 137 -1.74 17.15 7.27
CA GLY A 137 -2.28 15.85 6.86
C GLY A 137 -2.03 15.54 5.37
N GLY A 138 -2.29 16.50 4.49
CA GLY A 138 -2.03 16.34 3.05
C GLY A 138 -0.54 16.18 2.72
N GLN A 139 0.35 16.85 3.45
CA GLN A 139 1.79 16.66 3.30
C GLN A 139 2.24 15.27 3.76
N LYS A 140 1.73 14.79 4.91
CA LYS A 140 1.96 13.41 5.39
C LYS A 140 1.51 12.38 4.38
N GLN A 141 0.35 12.59 3.76
CA GLN A 141 -0.17 11.70 2.72
C GLN A 141 0.76 11.64 1.50
N ARG A 142 1.25 12.77 1.02
CA ARG A 142 2.22 12.82 -0.10
C ARG A 142 3.54 12.11 0.25
N VAL A 143 4.04 12.28 1.48
CA VAL A 143 5.22 11.54 1.95
C VAL A 143 4.97 10.03 1.96
N ALA A 144 3.82 9.58 2.45
CA ALA A 144 3.44 8.16 2.45
C ALA A 144 3.36 7.58 1.03
N ILE A 145 2.76 8.33 0.09
CA ILE A 145 2.74 7.97 -1.33
C ILE A 145 4.17 7.89 -1.88
N GLY A 146 5.02 8.87 -1.59
CA GLY A 146 6.42 8.85 -1.98
C GLY A 146 7.16 7.61 -1.48
N SER A 147 6.97 7.25 -0.21
CA SER A 147 7.56 6.04 0.37
C SER A 147 7.08 4.76 -0.32
N ALA A 148 5.80 4.70 -0.72
CA ALA A 148 5.23 3.56 -1.44
C ALA A 148 5.83 3.42 -2.85
N ILE A 149 5.95 4.53 -3.59
CA ILE A 149 6.51 4.56 -4.96
C ILE A 149 7.98 4.11 -4.99
N MET A 150 8.77 4.40 -3.94
CA MET A 150 10.19 4.00 -3.87
C MET A 150 10.39 2.49 -4.05
N ARG A 151 9.44 1.67 -3.66
CA ARG A 151 9.53 0.21 -3.78
C ARG A 151 9.35 -0.28 -5.22
N ARG A 152 8.84 0.55 -6.13
CA ARG A 152 8.41 0.20 -7.49
C ARG A 152 7.48 -1.02 -7.47
N PRO A 153 6.38 -0.97 -6.71
CA PRO A 153 5.47 -2.10 -6.61
C PRO A 153 4.77 -2.37 -7.94
N LYS A 154 4.23 -3.57 -8.06
CA LYS A 154 3.39 -3.94 -9.21
C LYS A 154 2.02 -3.22 -9.14
N ALA A 155 1.48 -3.02 -7.91
CA ALA A 155 0.26 -2.25 -7.65
C ALA A 155 0.31 -1.62 -6.25
#